data_9b2fe9c16ba946b8692411f1c5a93e43
#
_entry.id   9b2fe9c16ba946b8692411f1c5a93e43
#
_cell.length_a   1.000
_cell.length_b   1.000
_cell.length_c   1.000
_cell.angle_alpha   90.00
_cell.angle_beta   90.00
_cell.angle_gamma   90.00
#
_symmetry.space_group_name_H-M   'P 1'
#
loop_
_entity.id
_entity.type
_entity.pdbx_description
1 polymer ?
#
loop_
_entity_poly.entity_id
_entity_poly.type
_entity_poly.pdbx_seq_one_letter_code
_entity_poly.pdbx_strand_id
1 'polypeptide(L)'
;MTRVALAGLGYWGPNLARNFDELAELSWLCDASPDALERFTARYPRARATTDYDELLADDELDAVVVATPAATHYELAKRALEAGKHVLVEKPPAMNAAEAEDLVATAERAGRVLMPGHLLLYHPAVQAVKRLVDAGELGDVLCVYSNRQNLGKIRTDENALWSLGVHDLSVILYLLDEEPSEMWAHGNAFLTPGVEDVVFCYLRFPSGKIAHMHLSWLDPHKMRKLTVVGKEKMVVFDDMELERKVTIYEKGPWQPTHTYGEWQTRTGDIFSPKIPSDEPLRLECRHFLSLVAGEGDAEKVAQDGLAVVRVLEQLQASLVAAPA
;
A
#
# COMPACT_ATOMS: atom_id res chain seq x y z
N MET A 1 22.38 7.71 14.99
CA MET A 1 21.15 8.11 14.27
C MET A 1 21.29 7.51 12.88
N THR A 2 20.25 6.84 12.36
CA THR A 2 20.30 6.20 11.04
C THR A 2 20.50 7.24 9.94
N ARG A 3 21.49 7.03 9.07
CA ARG A 3 21.79 7.89 7.93
C ARG A 3 21.02 7.41 6.70
N VAL A 4 20.19 8.27 6.15
CA VAL A 4 19.23 7.93 5.09
C VAL A 4 19.52 8.76 3.84
N ALA A 5 19.52 8.10 2.68
CA ALA A 5 19.48 8.75 1.36
C ALA A 5 18.06 8.72 0.80
N LEU A 6 17.66 9.77 0.10
CA LEU A 6 16.42 9.81 -0.68
C LEU A 6 16.75 9.90 -2.17
N ALA A 7 16.34 8.90 -2.93
CA ALA A 7 16.41 8.85 -4.37
C ALA A 7 15.01 9.07 -4.98
N GLY A 8 14.87 10.13 -5.78
CA GLY A 8 13.61 10.57 -6.36
C GLY A 8 13.00 11.73 -5.59
N LEU A 9 13.08 12.92 -6.16
CA LEU A 9 12.60 14.20 -5.59
C LEU A 9 11.35 14.73 -6.33
N GLY A 10 10.61 13.81 -6.94
CA GLY A 10 9.38 14.10 -7.68
C GLY A 10 8.20 14.46 -6.77
N TYR A 11 7.00 14.02 -7.16
CA TYR A 11 5.75 14.37 -6.45
C TYR A 11 5.73 13.93 -4.96
N TRP A 12 6.26 12.75 -4.66
CA TRP A 12 6.25 12.18 -3.30
C TRP A 12 7.50 12.55 -2.48
N GLY A 13 8.62 12.83 -3.15
CA GLY A 13 9.90 13.17 -2.53
C GLY A 13 9.85 14.22 -1.42
N PRO A 14 9.13 15.36 -1.56
CA PRO A 14 9.03 16.36 -0.51
C PRO A 14 8.48 15.86 0.83
N ASN A 15 7.53 14.91 0.77
CA ASN A 15 6.91 14.34 1.96
C ASN A 15 7.86 13.39 2.69
N LEU A 16 8.59 12.57 1.94
CA LEU A 16 9.60 11.65 2.47
C LEU A 16 10.80 12.43 3.03
N ALA A 17 11.33 13.41 2.28
CA ALA A 17 12.44 14.25 2.75
C ALA A 17 12.13 14.91 4.09
N ARG A 18 10.94 15.50 4.24
CA ARG A 18 10.51 16.12 5.49
C ARG A 18 10.48 15.11 6.65
N ASN A 19 9.91 13.94 6.43
CA ASN A 19 9.81 12.94 7.48
C ASN A 19 11.19 12.40 7.88
N PHE A 20 12.07 12.10 6.93
CA PHE A 20 13.40 11.59 7.25
C PHE A 20 14.35 12.64 7.81
N ASP A 21 14.22 13.94 7.44
CA ASP A 21 14.98 15.02 8.08
C ASP A 21 14.61 15.21 9.56
N GLU A 22 13.33 14.91 9.93
CA GLU A 22 12.85 15.00 11.33
C GLU A 22 13.13 13.73 12.15
N LEU A 23 13.15 12.55 11.53
CA LEU A 23 13.20 11.25 12.22
C LEU A 23 14.59 10.58 12.20
N ALA A 24 15.44 10.97 11.25
CA ALA A 24 16.74 10.36 10.99
C ALA A 24 17.75 11.45 10.57
N GLU A 25 18.91 11.05 10.08
CA GLU A 25 19.85 11.94 9.40
C GLU A 25 19.66 11.81 7.89
N LEU A 26 18.94 12.77 7.27
CA LEU A 26 18.84 12.85 5.81
C LEU A 26 20.20 13.32 5.26
N SER A 27 21.05 12.37 4.85
CA SER A 27 22.45 12.61 4.49
C SER A 27 22.66 12.80 2.98
N TRP A 28 21.77 12.23 2.15
CA TRP A 28 21.87 12.34 0.69
C TRP A 28 20.51 12.59 0.04
N LEU A 29 20.56 13.40 -1.03
CA LEU A 29 19.47 13.64 -1.97
C LEU A 29 19.95 13.27 -3.37
N CYS A 30 19.24 12.37 -4.05
CA CYS A 30 19.58 11.94 -5.40
C CYS A 30 18.37 12.11 -6.33
N ASP A 31 18.59 12.76 -7.47
CA ASP A 31 17.58 12.86 -8.54
C ASP A 31 18.31 13.11 -9.87
N ALA A 32 17.80 12.54 -10.96
CA ALA A 32 18.34 12.78 -12.30
C ALA A 32 18.20 14.23 -12.77
N SER A 33 17.30 15.00 -12.14
CA SER A 33 17.06 16.43 -12.45
C SER A 33 17.88 17.35 -11.56
N PRO A 34 18.86 18.08 -12.09
CA PRO A 34 19.60 19.09 -11.33
C PRO A 34 18.69 20.17 -10.73
N ASP A 35 17.62 20.57 -11.43
CA ASP A 35 16.65 21.57 -10.95
C ASP A 35 15.85 21.06 -9.72
N ALA A 36 15.60 19.76 -9.64
CA ALA A 36 14.99 19.17 -8.46
C ALA A 36 15.97 19.22 -7.28
N LEU A 37 17.23 18.85 -7.50
CA LEU A 37 18.28 18.90 -6.48
C LEU A 37 18.50 20.31 -5.93
N GLU A 38 18.55 21.33 -6.77
CA GLU A 38 18.75 22.73 -6.34
C GLU A 38 17.64 23.15 -5.35
N ARG A 39 16.39 22.84 -5.66
CA ARG A 39 15.24 23.17 -4.78
C ARG A 39 15.31 22.48 -3.43
N PHE A 40 15.78 21.22 -3.40
CA PHE A 40 15.86 20.44 -2.17
C PHE A 40 17.09 20.80 -1.32
N THR A 41 18.25 21.05 -1.92
CA THR A 41 19.46 21.46 -1.19
C THR A 41 19.29 22.79 -0.47
N ALA A 42 18.53 23.71 -1.05
CA ALA A 42 18.18 24.96 -0.37
C ALA A 42 17.39 24.72 0.93
N ARG A 43 16.56 23.68 0.96
CA ARG A 43 15.72 23.31 2.11
C ARG A 43 16.45 22.40 3.11
N TYR A 44 17.30 21.52 2.60
CA TYR A 44 18.04 20.51 3.40
C TYR A 44 19.55 20.70 3.23
N PRO A 45 20.15 21.80 3.74
CA PRO A 45 21.54 22.16 3.46
C PRO A 45 22.57 21.23 4.09
N ARG A 46 22.15 20.30 4.96
CA ARG A 46 23.03 19.28 5.56
C ARG A 46 23.16 18.05 4.66
N ALA A 47 22.21 17.81 3.77
CA ALA A 47 22.24 16.69 2.86
C ALA A 47 23.15 16.98 1.67
N ARG A 48 23.97 16.00 1.28
CA ARG A 48 24.70 16.03 0.01
C ARG A 48 23.73 15.83 -1.13
N ALA A 49 24.04 16.34 -2.31
CA ALA A 49 23.19 16.22 -3.48
C ALA A 49 23.97 15.67 -4.65
N THR A 50 23.41 14.71 -5.36
CA THR A 50 24.03 14.09 -6.52
C THR A 50 22.99 13.69 -7.58
N THR A 51 23.41 13.71 -8.85
CA THR A 51 22.66 13.08 -9.94
C THR A 51 23.11 11.63 -10.17
N ASP A 52 24.19 11.21 -9.54
CA ASP A 52 24.77 9.88 -9.67
C ASP A 52 24.39 8.98 -8.49
N TYR A 53 23.58 7.96 -8.76
CA TYR A 53 23.13 7.01 -7.75
C TYR A 53 24.29 6.18 -7.18
N ASP A 54 25.35 5.90 -7.95
CA ASP A 54 26.50 5.15 -7.47
C ASP A 54 27.33 5.92 -6.45
N GLU A 55 27.35 7.25 -6.53
CA GLU A 55 28.04 8.09 -5.57
C GLU A 55 27.47 7.93 -4.16
N LEU A 56 26.14 7.88 -4.02
CA LEU A 56 25.53 7.68 -2.70
C LEU A 56 25.70 6.23 -2.21
N LEU A 57 25.70 5.24 -3.09
CA LEU A 57 25.93 3.84 -2.71
C LEU A 57 27.35 3.58 -2.20
N ALA A 58 28.32 4.35 -2.70
CA ALA A 58 29.73 4.27 -2.29
C ALA A 58 29.99 4.89 -0.92
N ASP A 59 29.04 5.56 -0.30
CA ASP A 59 29.19 6.09 1.08
C ASP A 59 29.03 4.95 2.10
N ASP A 60 30.14 4.49 2.69
CA ASP A 60 30.15 3.42 3.69
C ASP A 60 29.38 3.79 4.97
N GLU A 61 29.20 5.08 5.25
CA GLU A 61 28.46 5.56 6.42
C GLU A 61 26.95 5.66 6.19
N LEU A 62 26.48 5.44 4.95
CA LEU A 62 25.05 5.43 4.63
C LEU A 62 24.42 4.10 5.07
N ASP A 63 23.37 4.14 5.88
CA ASP A 63 22.67 2.96 6.39
C ASP A 63 21.54 2.51 5.48
N ALA A 64 20.78 3.45 4.92
CA ALA A 64 19.52 3.15 4.23
C ALA A 64 19.25 4.06 3.05
N VAL A 65 18.55 3.53 2.05
CA VAL A 65 18.08 4.25 0.86
C VAL A 65 16.56 4.20 0.78
N VAL A 66 15.96 5.36 0.55
CA VAL A 66 14.54 5.50 0.22
C VAL A 66 14.41 5.72 -1.27
N VAL A 67 13.75 4.80 -1.99
CA VAL A 67 13.55 4.87 -3.43
C VAL A 67 12.14 5.37 -3.73
N ALA A 68 12.01 6.59 -4.27
CA ALA A 68 10.76 7.26 -4.61
C ALA A 68 10.78 7.83 -6.05
N THR A 69 11.44 7.14 -6.92
CA THR A 69 11.57 7.40 -8.37
C THR A 69 10.32 6.92 -9.12
N PRO A 70 10.23 7.01 -10.45
CA PRO A 70 9.17 6.33 -11.20
C PRO A 70 9.19 4.80 -11.02
N ALA A 71 8.01 4.17 -10.94
CA ALA A 71 7.84 2.75 -10.63
C ALA A 71 8.71 1.80 -11.47
N ALA A 72 8.91 2.10 -12.77
CA ALA A 72 9.73 1.31 -13.66
C ALA A 72 11.22 1.22 -13.25
N THR A 73 11.69 2.08 -12.35
CA THR A 73 13.07 2.10 -11.88
C THR A 73 13.22 1.55 -10.44
N HIS A 74 12.12 1.23 -9.78
CA HIS A 74 12.14 0.80 -8.38
C HIS A 74 12.96 -0.47 -8.18
N TYR A 75 12.72 -1.51 -8.98
CA TYR A 75 13.42 -2.78 -8.89
C TYR A 75 14.94 -2.60 -9.00
N GLU A 76 15.41 -1.96 -10.07
CA GLU A 76 16.84 -1.79 -10.33
C GLU A 76 17.54 -1.04 -9.18
N LEU A 77 16.98 0.12 -8.78
CA LEU A 77 17.58 0.96 -7.74
C LEU A 77 17.54 0.30 -6.36
N ALA A 78 16.42 -0.34 -6.01
CA ALA A 78 16.30 -1.07 -4.76
C ALA A 78 17.29 -2.24 -4.68
N LYS A 79 17.42 -3.03 -5.77
CA LYS A 79 18.36 -4.15 -5.85
C LYS A 79 19.80 -3.69 -5.66
N ARG A 80 20.23 -2.65 -6.39
CA ARG A 80 21.59 -2.10 -6.27
C ARG A 80 21.88 -1.59 -4.86
N ALA A 81 20.91 -0.96 -4.19
CA ALA A 81 21.08 -0.52 -2.81
C ALA A 81 21.22 -1.71 -1.84
N LEU A 82 20.41 -2.76 -1.97
CA LEU A 82 20.51 -3.98 -1.18
C LEU A 82 21.86 -4.68 -1.39
N GLU A 83 22.32 -4.81 -2.63
CA GLU A 83 23.62 -5.40 -3.00
C GLU A 83 24.80 -4.57 -2.47
N ALA A 84 24.64 -3.25 -2.37
CA ALA A 84 25.59 -2.35 -1.71
C ALA A 84 25.50 -2.40 -0.16
N GLY A 85 24.70 -3.32 0.39
CA GLY A 85 24.57 -3.51 1.84
C GLY A 85 23.73 -2.42 2.53
N LYS A 86 22.86 -1.71 1.82
CA LYS A 86 21.97 -0.69 2.40
C LYS A 86 20.58 -1.28 2.68
N HIS A 87 19.91 -0.81 3.74
CA HIS A 87 18.49 -1.06 3.96
C HIS A 87 17.67 -0.25 2.97
N VAL A 88 16.52 -0.77 2.54
CA VAL A 88 15.72 -0.13 1.50
C VAL A 88 14.26 0.03 1.91
N LEU A 89 13.76 1.27 1.82
CA LEU A 89 12.34 1.56 1.69
C LEU A 89 12.09 1.93 0.22
N VAL A 90 11.21 1.21 -0.45
CA VAL A 90 10.88 1.47 -1.86
C VAL A 90 9.39 1.79 -2.01
N GLU A 91 9.08 2.89 -2.69
CA GLU A 91 7.69 3.25 -2.99
C GLU A 91 6.97 2.15 -3.79
N LYS A 92 5.67 2.13 -3.63
CA LYS A 92 4.81 1.16 -4.32
C LYS A 92 4.64 1.47 -5.83
N PRO A 93 4.52 0.44 -6.68
CA PRO A 93 4.85 -0.94 -6.41
C PRO A 93 6.37 -1.14 -6.32
N PRO A 94 6.88 -2.05 -5.51
CA PRO A 94 8.34 -2.26 -5.38
C PRO A 94 8.97 -2.82 -6.67
N ALA A 95 8.18 -3.49 -7.49
CA ALA A 95 8.54 -4.03 -8.81
C ALA A 95 7.29 -4.12 -9.69
N MET A 96 7.49 -4.27 -11.00
CA MET A 96 6.41 -4.31 -11.98
C MET A 96 5.93 -5.74 -12.32
N ASN A 97 6.57 -6.75 -11.74
CA ASN A 97 6.20 -8.17 -11.88
C ASN A 97 6.66 -8.97 -10.66
N ALA A 98 6.10 -10.18 -10.50
CA ALA A 98 6.38 -11.04 -9.36
C ALA A 98 7.84 -11.53 -9.33
N ALA A 99 8.44 -11.83 -10.48
CA ALA A 99 9.82 -12.32 -10.55
C ALA A 99 10.83 -11.28 -10.04
N GLU A 100 10.65 -10.01 -10.40
CA GLU A 100 11.46 -8.90 -9.86
C GLU A 100 11.25 -8.72 -8.35
N ALA A 101 10.00 -8.79 -7.89
CA ALA A 101 9.69 -8.67 -6.46
C ALA A 101 10.28 -9.84 -5.65
N GLU A 102 10.24 -11.07 -6.18
CA GLU A 102 10.89 -12.26 -5.58
C GLU A 102 12.41 -12.10 -5.49
N ASP A 103 13.03 -11.59 -6.54
CA ASP A 103 14.47 -11.34 -6.56
C ASP A 103 14.88 -10.24 -5.56
N LEU A 104 14.06 -9.20 -5.38
CA LEU A 104 14.28 -8.19 -4.35
C LEU A 104 14.26 -8.79 -2.94
N VAL A 105 13.25 -9.62 -2.64
CA VAL A 105 13.14 -10.29 -1.33
C VAL A 105 14.34 -11.19 -1.11
N ALA A 106 14.68 -12.05 -2.07
CA ALA A 106 15.84 -12.93 -1.98
C ALA A 106 17.16 -12.15 -1.87
N THR A 107 17.27 -10.98 -2.49
CA THR A 107 18.45 -10.12 -2.40
C THR A 107 18.56 -9.50 -1.01
N ALA A 108 17.44 -9.04 -0.44
CA ALA A 108 17.39 -8.50 0.92
C ALA A 108 17.80 -9.56 1.95
N GLU A 109 17.29 -10.78 1.83
CA GLU A 109 17.63 -11.93 2.67
C GLU A 109 19.13 -12.26 2.60
N ARG A 110 19.68 -12.39 1.38
CA ARG A 110 21.12 -12.67 1.17
C ARG A 110 22.02 -11.57 1.75
N ALA A 111 21.61 -10.31 1.62
CA ALA A 111 22.36 -9.17 2.12
C ALA A 111 22.19 -8.96 3.65
N GLY A 112 21.22 -9.61 4.27
CA GLY A 112 20.83 -9.37 5.66
C GLY A 112 20.35 -7.93 5.88
N ARG A 113 19.56 -7.39 4.92
CA ARG A 113 19.06 -6.02 4.91
C ARG A 113 17.55 -5.96 4.87
N VAL A 114 17.01 -4.89 5.41
CA VAL A 114 15.58 -4.61 5.37
C VAL A 114 15.18 -4.21 3.94
N LEU A 115 14.13 -4.85 3.42
CA LEU A 115 13.36 -4.38 2.27
C LEU A 115 11.95 -4.08 2.76
N MET A 116 11.52 -2.83 2.64
CA MET A 116 10.18 -2.40 3.02
C MET A 116 9.48 -1.72 1.85
N PRO A 117 8.46 -2.33 1.25
CA PRO A 117 7.58 -1.65 0.29
C PRO A 117 6.71 -0.58 0.95
N GLY A 118 6.56 0.57 0.29
CA GLY A 118 5.82 1.74 0.77
C GLY A 118 4.31 1.57 0.68
N HIS A 119 3.74 0.66 1.44
CA HIS A 119 2.29 0.46 1.53
C HIS A 119 1.66 1.39 2.58
N LEU A 120 1.68 2.68 2.30
CA LEU A 120 1.27 3.77 3.19
C LEU A 120 -0.04 3.52 3.95
N LEU A 121 -1.05 2.95 3.30
CA LEU A 121 -2.36 2.74 3.93
C LEU A 121 -2.34 1.76 5.10
N LEU A 122 -1.37 0.86 5.17
CA LEU A 122 -1.21 -0.05 6.31
C LEU A 122 -0.88 0.70 7.60
N TYR A 123 -0.30 1.90 7.47
CA TYR A 123 0.05 2.79 8.59
C TYR A 123 -1.03 3.81 8.92
N HIS A 124 -2.15 3.83 8.16
CA HIS A 124 -3.25 4.73 8.44
C HIS A 124 -3.94 4.33 9.75
N PRO A 125 -4.06 5.23 10.78
CA PRO A 125 -4.63 4.88 12.08
C PRO A 125 -6.02 4.26 12.01
N ALA A 126 -6.84 4.64 11.02
CA ALA A 126 -8.16 4.06 10.79
C ALA A 126 -8.07 2.61 10.29
N VAL A 127 -7.15 2.29 9.36
CA VAL A 127 -6.90 0.92 8.88
C VAL A 127 -6.41 0.05 10.03
N GLN A 128 -5.50 0.57 10.85
CA GLN A 128 -5.02 -0.10 12.05
C GLN A 128 -6.16 -0.37 13.06
N ALA A 129 -7.12 0.56 13.18
CA ALA A 129 -8.30 0.36 14.02
C ALA A 129 -9.20 -0.76 13.47
N VAL A 130 -9.43 -0.81 12.16
CA VAL A 130 -10.18 -1.89 11.50
C VAL A 130 -9.47 -3.24 11.71
N LYS A 131 -8.14 -3.30 11.54
CA LYS A 131 -7.34 -4.52 11.77
C LYS A 131 -7.53 -5.04 13.20
N ARG A 132 -7.43 -4.17 14.20
CA ARG A 132 -7.64 -4.58 15.60
C ARG A 132 -9.03 -5.17 15.84
N LEU A 133 -10.09 -4.64 15.20
CA LEU A 133 -11.45 -5.20 15.31
C LEU A 133 -11.55 -6.59 14.68
N VAL A 134 -10.88 -6.78 13.52
CA VAL A 134 -10.83 -8.08 12.85
C VAL A 134 -10.07 -9.09 13.70
N ASP A 135 -8.88 -8.75 14.19
CA ASP A 135 -8.02 -9.63 14.98
C ASP A 135 -8.62 -9.99 16.34
N ALA A 136 -9.35 -9.05 16.95
CA ALA A 136 -10.09 -9.29 18.19
C ALA A 136 -11.35 -10.15 18.00
N GLY A 137 -11.71 -10.49 16.74
CA GLY A 137 -12.93 -11.25 16.43
C GLY A 137 -14.22 -10.47 16.68
N GLU A 138 -14.14 -9.14 16.86
CA GLU A 138 -15.34 -8.32 17.21
C GLU A 138 -16.38 -8.27 16.08
N LEU A 139 -15.95 -8.54 14.82
CA LEU A 139 -16.85 -8.60 13.68
C LEU A 139 -17.53 -9.98 13.54
N GLY A 140 -17.14 -10.97 14.36
CA GLY A 140 -17.42 -12.39 14.10
C GLY A 140 -16.63 -12.87 12.88
N ASP A 141 -17.08 -13.97 12.25
CA ASP A 141 -16.46 -14.45 11.01
C ASP A 141 -16.59 -13.37 9.93
N VAL A 142 -15.47 -12.93 9.38
CA VAL A 142 -15.47 -12.04 8.21
C VAL A 142 -15.96 -12.82 7.01
N LEU A 143 -16.97 -12.28 6.32
CA LEU A 143 -17.60 -12.87 5.13
C LEU A 143 -17.02 -12.28 3.85
N CYS A 144 -16.94 -10.94 3.79
CA CYS A 144 -16.46 -10.26 2.60
C CYS A 144 -15.89 -8.87 2.90
N VAL A 145 -15.04 -8.40 1.97
CA VAL A 145 -14.47 -7.05 1.97
C VAL A 145 -14.81 -6.35 0.66
N TYR A 146 -15.36 -5.14 0.73
CA TYR A 146 -15.66 -4.30 -0.43
C TYR A 146 -14.74 -3.10 -0.43
N SER A 147 -14.09 -2.84 -1.58
CA SER A 147 -13.30 -1.63 -1.74
C SER A 147 -13.74 -0.84 -2.98
N ASN A 148 -13.82 0.47 -2.80
CA ASN A 148 -14.15 1.43 -3.84
C ASN A 148 -13.11 2.56 -3.82
N ARG A 149 -12.31 2.66 -4.89
CA ARG A 149 -11.33 3.73 -5.07
C ARG A 149 -11.50 4.35 -6.43
N GLN A 150 -12.15 5.48 -6.43
CA GLN A 150 -12.62 6.13 -7.63
C GLN A 150 -12.38 7.64 -7.55
N ASN A 151 -12.09 8.26 -8.67
CA ASN A 151 -12.06 9.72 -8.80
C ASN A 151 -11.85 10.13 -10.26
N LEU A 152 -12.32 11.30 -10.66
CA LEU A 152 -11.84 11.98 -11.85
C LEU A 152 -10.57 12.75 -11.46
N GLY A 153 -9.41 12.11 -11.55
CA GLY A 153 -8.13 12.65 -11.10
C GLY A 153 -7.06 12.64 -12.18
N LYS A 154 -5.82 12.35 -11.78
CA LYS A 154 -4.72 12.21 -12.73
C LYS A 154 -4.88 10.90 -13.49
N ILE A 155 -5.22 10.99 -14.76
CA ILE A 155 -5.24 9.87 -15.70
C ILE A 155 -3.80 9.60 -16.12
N ARG A 156 -3.41 8.34 -16.12
CA ARG A 156 -2.05 7.90 -16.45
C ARG A 156 -2.03 7.22 -17.82
N THR A 157 -0.85 7.19 -18.42
CA THR A 157 -0.62 6.52 -19.71
C THR A 157 0.44 5.43 -19.61
N ASP A 158 1.11 5.33 -18.48
CA ASP A 158 2.23 4.44 -18.17
C ASP A 158 1.83 3.26 -17.26
N GLU A 159 0.71 3.37 -16.56
CA GLU A 159 0.12 2.30 -15.75
C GLU A 159 -1.41 2.41 -15.78
N ASN A 160 -2.14 1.30 -15.59
CA ASN A 160 -3.60 1.31 -15.55
C ASN A 160 -4.17 1.53 -14.14
N ALA A 161 -5.51 1.59 -14.02
CA ALA A 161 -6.19 1.81 -12.75
C ALA A 161 -5.92 0.70 -11.72
N LEU A 162 -5.68 -0.54 -12.16
CA LEU A 162 -5.33 -1.66 -11.27
C LEU A 162 -4.00 -1.41 -10.54
N TRP A 163 -2.95 -1.10 -11.27
CA TRP A 163 -1.62 -0.86 -10.70
C TRP A 163 -1.52 0.45 -9.93
N SER A 164 -2.20 1.51 -10.42
CA SER A 164 -2.11 2.82 -9.78
C SER A 164 -2.96 2.95 -8.53
N LEU A 165 -4.18 2.40 -8.55
CA LEU A 165 -5.16 2.50 -7.46
C LEU A 165 -5.28 1.21 -6.65
N GLY A 166 -5.36 0.06 -7.34
CA GLY A 166 -5.64 -1.23 -6.73
C GLY A 166 -4.58 -1.71 -5.75
N VAL A 167 -3.31 -1.36 -5.98
CA VAL A 167 -2.21 -1.69 -5.08
C VAL A 167 -2.48 -1.26 -3.63
N HIS A 168 -3.12 -0.11 -3.42
CA HIS A 168 -3.44 0.40 -2.10
C HIS A 168 -4.54 -0.41 -1.40
N ASP A 169 -5.61 -0.72 -2.13
CA ASP A 169 -6.73 -1.45 -1.55
C ASP A 169 -6.40 -2.92 -1.35
N LEU A 170 -5.65 -3.49 -2.29
CA LEU A 170 -5.20 -4.86 -2.21
C LEU A 170 -4.28 -5.08 -0.99
N SER A 171 -3.31 -4.19 -0.77
CA SER A 171 -2.44 -4.28 0.41
C SER A 171 -3.26 -4.28 1.71
N VAL A 172 -4.31 -3.45 1.80
CA VAL A 172 -5.19 -3.41 2.97
C VAL A 172 -6.03 -4.69 3.08
N ILE A 173 -6.57 -5.20 1.97
CA ILE A 173 -7.38 -6.44 1.97
C ILE A 173 -6.55 -7.63 2.47
N LEU A 174 -5.34 -7.82 1.91
CA LEU A 174 -4.44 -8.90 2.33
C LEU A 174 -4.03 -8.75 3.80
N TYR A 175 -3.71 -7.54 4.22
CA TYR A 175 -3.38 -7.24 5.62
C TYR A 175 -4.54 -7.55 6.59
N LEU A 176 -5.77 -7.18 6.23
CA LEU A 176 -6.94 -7.40 7.09
C LEU A 176 -7.29 -8.89 7.20
N LEU A 177 -7.19 -9.62 6.10
CA LEU A 177 -7.57 -11.03 6.05
C LEU A 177 -6.46 -11.99 6.46
N ASP A 178 -5.20 -11.54 6.43
CA ASP A 178 -3.98 -12.34 6.68
C ASP A 178 -3.97 -13.66 5.90
N GLU A 179 -4.33 -13.58 4.61
CA GLU A 179 -4.55 -14.73 3.74
C GLU A 179 -4.35 -14.31 2.28
N GLU A 180 -3.73 -15.16 1.45
CA GLU A 180 -3.64 -14.94 0.01
C GLU A 180 -4.86 -15.54 -0.71
N PRO A 181 -5.37 -14.90 -1.78
CA PRO A 181 -6.51 -15.44 -2.53
C PRO A 181 -6.11 -16.68 -3.33
N SER A 182 -7.00 -17.66 -3.37
CA SER A 182 -6.85 -18.89 -4.17
C SER A 182 -7.40 -18.76 -5.58
N GLU A 183 -8.34 -17.85 -5.80
CA GLU A 183 -8.96 -17.57 -7.09
C GLU A 183 -9.19 -16.09 -7.22
N MET A 184 -8.97 -15.55 -8.44
CA MET A 184 -9.17 -14.13 -8.70
C MET A 184 -9.48 -13.83 -10.16
N TRP A 185 -10.25 -12.77 -10.40
CA TRP A 185 -10.62 -12.28 -11.71
C TRP A 185 -10.64 -10.76 -11.73
N ALA A 186 -10.28 -10.18 -12.87
CA ALA A 186 -10.44 -8.78 -13.14
C ALA A 186 -11.14 -8.56 -14.48
N HIS A 187 -12.00 -7.55 -14.54
CA HIS A 187 -12.60 -7.06 -15.78
C HIS A 187 -12.40 -5.55 -15.84
N GLY A 188 -12.04 -5.03 -17.00
CA GLY A 188 -11.79 -3.61 -17.15
C GLY A 188 -11.95 -3.13 -18.58
N ASN A 189 -12.05 -1.81 -18.72
CA ASN A 189 -12.15 -1.14 -20.01
C ASN A 189 -11.14 0.01 -20.10
N ALA A 190 -10.56 0.16 -21.28
CA ALA A 190 -9.66 1.23 -21.67
C ALA A 190 -10.42 2.21 -22.58
N PHE A 191 -11.10 3.19 -21.99
CA PHE A 191 -11.90 4.17 -22.73
C PHE A 191 -11.08 5.31 -23.31
N LEU A 192 -9.98 5.69 -22.66
CA LEU A 192 -9.20 6.87 -22.99
C LEU A 192 -7.92 6.52 -23.74
N THR A 193 -7.17 5.54 -23.26
CA THR A 193 -5.90 5.12 -23.86
C THR A 193 -5.95 3.62 -24.15
N PRO A 194 -5.86 3.19 -25.41
CA PRO A 194 -5.88 1.76 -25.75
C PRO A 194 -4.86 0.95 -24.95
N GLY A 195 -5.32 -0.11 -24.29
CA GLY A 195 -4.47 -1.00 -23.48
C GLY A 195 -4.12 -0.50 -22.08
N VAL A 196 -4.70 0.65 -21.67
CA VAL A 196 -4.56 1.20 -20.30
C VAL A 196 -5.96 1.33 -19.70
N GLU A 197 -6.36 0.37 -18.89
CA GLU A 197 -7.72 0.30 -18.34
C GLU A 197 -7.96 1.43 -17.34
N ASP A 198 -8.98 2.24 -17.63
CA ASP A 198 -9.43 3.37 -16.80
C ASP A 198 -10.35 2.93 -15.68
N VAL A 199 -11.09 1.83 -15.90
CA VAL A 199 -12.06 1.25 -14.98
C VAL A 199 -11.78 -0.23 -14.85
N VAL A 200 -11.63 -0.72 -13.61
CA VAL A 200 -11.34 -2.14 -13.32
C VAL A 200 -12.20 -2.60 -12.15
N PHE A 201 -12.80 -3.78 -12.30
CA PHE A 201 -13.49 -4.51 -11.25
C PHE A 201 -12.72 -5.79 -10.97
N CYS A 202 -12.38 -6.02 -9.70
CA CYS A 202 -11.69 -7.23 -9.27
C CYS A 202 -12.56 -8.03 -8.31
N TYR A 203 -12.45 -9.34 -8.40
CA TYR A 203 -13.01 -10.29 -7.45
C TYR A 203 -11.91 -11.23 -6.98
N LEU A 204 -11.85 -11.48 -5.68
CA LEU A 204 -10.90 -12.39 -5.03
C LEU A 204 -11.66 -13.35 -4.12
N ARG A 205 -11.29 -14.63 -4.16
CA ARG A 205 -11.77 -15.66 -3.26
C ARG A 205 -10.62 -16.24 -2.47
N PHE A 206 -10.80 -16.41 -1.19
CA PHE A 206 -9.79 -16.92 -0.25
C PHE A 206 -10.06 -18.36 0.15
N PRO A 207 -9.03 -19.17 0.50
CA PRO A 207 -9.19 -20.56 0.94
C PRO A 207 -10.17 -20.72 2.10
N SER A 208 -10.25 -19.75 3.01
CA SER A 208 -11.23 -19.72 4.11
C SER A 208 -12.69 -19.56 3.66
N GLY A 209 -12.95 -19.31 2.38
CA GLY A 209 -14.26 -19.01 1.83
C GLY A 209 -14.66 -17.53 1.87
N LYS A 210 -13.82 -16.67 2.46
CA LYS A 210 -14.00 -15.21 2.38
C LYS A 210 -13.88 -14.75 0.93
N ILE A 211 -14.50 -13.62 0.64
CA ILE A 211 -14.38 -12.97 -0.67
C ILE A 211 -14.02 -11.49 -0.52
N ALA A 212 -13.36 -10.95 -1.55
CA ALA A 212 -13.22 -9.49 -1.66
C ALA A 212 -13.50 -9.02 -3.09
N HIS A 213 -13.93 -7.77 -3.23
CA HIS A 213 -13.97 -7.12 -4.51
C HIS A 213 -13.47 -5.69 -4.44
N MET A 214 -12.91 -5.22 -5.55
CA MET A 214 -12.46 -3.83 -5.70
C MET A 214 -13.11 -3.22 -6.94
N HIS A 215 -13.58 -1.99 -6.81
CA HIS A 215 -13.95 -1.12 -7.92
C HIS A 215 -12.97 0.04 -8.01
N LEU A 216 -12.21 0.08 -9.08
CA LEU A 216 -11.12 1.02 -9.33
C LEU A 216 -11.48 1.84 -10.57
N SER A 217 -11.49 3.15 -10.47
CA SER A 217 -11.85 3.99 -11.61
C SER A 217 -11.19 5.37 -11.57
N TRP A 218 -10.71 5.83 -12.73
CA TRP A 218 -10.32 7.22 -12.94
C TRP A 218 -11.48 8.07 -13.47
N LEU A 219 -12.63 7.43 -13.80
CA LEU A 219 -13.77 8.03 -14.48
C LEU A 219 -15.00 8.08 -13.57
N ASP A 220 -14.86 8.67 -12.38
CA ASP A 220 -15.98 8.86 -11.46
C ASP A 220 -16.03 10.33 -11.01
N PRO A 221 -17.22 10.97 -11.03
CA PRO A 221 -17.36 12.37 -10.60
C PRO A 221 -17.11 12.57 -9.11
N HIS A 222 -17.21 11.52 -8.30
CA HIS A 222 -16.97 11.57 -6.87
C HIS A 222 -15.60 10.96 -6.52
N LYS A 223 -14.86 11.63 -5.67
CA LYS A 223 -13.67 11.03 -5.07
C LYS A 223 -14.10 10.08 -3.96
N MET A 224 -13.93 8.78 -4.20
CA MET A 224 -14.30 7.72 -3.25
C MET A 224 -13.06 6.92 -2.85
N ARG A 225 -12.89 6.72 -1.55
CA ARG A 225 -11.85 5.87 -0.95
C ARG A 225 -12.45 5.16 0.25
N LYS A 226 -13.21 4.12 -0.03
CA LYS A 226 -14.05 3.46 0.96
C LYS A 226 -13.79 1.96 0.97
N LEU A 227 -13.62 1.40 2.15
CA LEU A 227 -13.48 -0.03 2.38
C LEU A 227 -14.52 -0.45 3.42
N THR A 228 -15.25 -1.53 3.13
CA THR A 228 -16.25 -2.11 4.02
C THR A 228 -15.86 -3.55 4.32
N VAL A 229 -15.75 -3.90 5.59
CA VAL A 229 -15.61 -5.28 6.05
C VAL A 229 -16.95 -5.75 6.61
N VAL A 230 -17.47 -6.82 6.07
CA VAL A 230 -18.74 -7.45 6.48
C VAL A 230 -18.42 -8.69 7.29
N GLY A 231 -18.74 -8.66 8.56
CA GLY A 231 -18.68 -9.80 9.46
C GLY A 231 -20.09 -10.30 9.83
N LYS A 232 -20.16 -11.48 10.42
CA LYS A 232 -21.41 -12.07 10.90
C LYS A 232 -22.03 -11.27 12.06
N GLU A 233 -21.19 -10.68 12.90
CA GLU A 233 -21.65 -9.98 14.10
C GLU A 233 -21.76 -8.47 13.90
N LYS A 234 -20.77 -7.86 13.26
CA LYS A 234 -20.73 -6.43 12.96
C LYS A 234 -20.17 -6.18 11.57
N MET A 235 -20.43 -4.98 11.07
CA MET A 235 -19.80 -4.47 9.85
C MET A 235 -19.00 -3.22 10.18
N VAL A 236 -17.93 -2.98 9.47
CA VAL A 236 -17.14 -1.75 9.63
C VAL A 236 -16.87 -1.12 8.29
N VAL A 237 -17.00 0.20 8.24
CA VAL A 237 -16.70 1.03 7.08
C VAL A 237 -15.52 1.93 7.43
N PHE A 238 -14.45 1.84 6.67
CA PHE A 238 -13.41 2.86 6.58
C PHE A 238 -13.69 3.75 5.38
N ASP A 239 -13.81 5.06 5.62
CA ASP A 239 -13.98 6.07 4.58
C ASP A 239 -12.89 7.14 4.73
N ASP A 240 -11.90 7.14 3.84
CA ASP A 240 -10.79 8.09 3.89
C ASP A 240 -11.20 9.52 3.50
N MET A 241 -12.37 9.67 2.90
CA MET A 241 -12.91 10.98 2.54
C MET A 241 -13.63 11.67 3.72
N GLU A 242 -14.03 10.91 4.73
CA GLU A 242 -14.59 11.45 5.96
C GLU A 242 -13.50 12.06 6.85
N LEU A 243 -13.71 13.28 7.31
CA LEU A 243 -12.73 13.98 8.14
C LEU A 243 -12.76 13.55 9.61
N GLU A 244 -13.97 13.39 10.16
CA GLU A 244 -14.19 13.14 11.59
C GLU A 244 -14.51 11.68 11.88
N ARG A 245 -15.27 11.02 11.01
CA ARG A 245 -15.79 9.66 11.20
C ARG A 245 -15.18 8.67 10.22
N LYS A 246 -13.86 8.62 10.16
CA LYS A 246 -13.12 7.74 9.24
C LYS A 246 -13.47 6.27 9.40
N VAL A 247 -13.87 5.82 10.59
CA VAL A 247 -14.33 4.47 10.87
C VAL A 247 -15.73 4.52 11.43
N THR A 248 -16.65 3.79 10.84
CA THR A 248 -18.01 3.61 11.36
C THR A 248 -18.29 2.13 11.55
N ILE A 249 -18.70 1.76 12.76
CA ILE A 249 -19.04 0.39 13.14
C ILE A 249 -20.56 0.29 13.20
N TYR A 250 -21.07 -0.76 12.56
CA TYR A 250 -22.50 -1.09 12.52
C TYR A 250 -22.70 -2.42 13.25
N GLU A 251 -23.42 -2.41 14.35
CA GLU A 251 -23.86 -3.62 15.06
C GLU A 251 -25.03 -4.27 14.31
N LYS A 252 -24.79 -4.64 13.07
CA LYS A 252 -25.74 -5.26 12.16
C LYS A 252 -25.17 -6.54 11.59
N GLY A 253 -26.02 -7.52 11.42
CA GLY A 253 -25.62 -8.77 10.80
C GLY A 253 -26.79 -9.69 10.49
N PRO A 254 -26.58 -10.73 9.70
CA PRO A 254 -27.55 -11.79 9.50
C PRO A 254 -27.70 -12.56 10.81
N TRP A 255 -28.92 -12.92 11.16
CA TRP A 255 -29.24 -13.69 12.34
C TRP A 255 -30.32 -14.72 12.01
N GLN A 256 -30.16 -15.93 12.55
CA GLN A 256 -31.13 -17.01 12.37
C GLN A 256 -31.69 -17.42 13.75
N PRO A 257 -32.85 -16.88 14.13
CA PRO A 257 -33.46 -17.23 15.40
C PRO A 257 -33.92 -18.68 15.39
N THR A 258 -33.81 -19.33 16.55
CA THR A 258 -34.18 -20.76 16.75
C THR A 258 -35.64 -21.07 16.46
N HIS A 259 -36.52 -20.05 16.34
CA HIS A 259 -37.97 -20.17 16.21
C HIS A 259 -38.52 -19.86 14.82
N THR A 260 -37.66 -19.60 13.80
CA THR A 260 -38.10 -19.11 12.47
C THR A 260 -38.03 -20.15 11.37
N TYR A 261 -38.06 -21.45 11.67
CA TYR A 261 -37.95 -22.53 10.67
C TYR A 261 -36.80 -22.37 9.66
N GLY A 262 -35.69 -21.72 10.10
CA GLY A 262 -34.52 -21.50 9.26
C GLY A 262 -34.51 -20.20 8.47
N GLU A 263 -35.49 -19.32 8.62
CA GLU A 263 -35.48 -18.01 7.96
C GLU A 263 -34.42 -17.08 8.55
N TRP A 264 -33.71 -16.40 7.67
CA TRP A 264 -32.74 -15.37 8.05
C TRP A 264 -33.47 -14.08 8.40
N GLN A 265 -33.05 -13.45 9.50
CA GLN A 265 -33.49 -12.12 9.92
C GLN A 265 -32.30 -11.17 9.96
N THR A 266 -32.56 -9.87 9.97
CA THR A 266 -31.55 -8.84 10.14
C THR A 266 -31.53 -8.41 11.59
N ARG A 267 -30.40 -8.58 12.25
CA ARG A 267 -30.14 -7.96 13.54
C ARG A 267 -29.78 -6.50 13.33
N THR A 268 -30.38 -5.61 14.10
CA THR A 268 -30.07 -4.18 14.13
C THR A 268 -29.61 -3.78 15.54
N GLY A 269 -28.57 -2.99 15.62
CA GLY A 269 -28.03 -2.45 16.85
C GLY A 269 -27.47 -1.06 16.64
N ASP A 270 -26.53 -0.67 17.45
CA ASP A 270 -25.94 0.67 17.43
C ASP A 270 -25.08 0.93 16.19
N ILE A 271 -24.97 2.20 15.82
CA ILE A 271 -24.05 2.70 14.81
C ILE A 271 -23.20 3.75 15.50
N PHE A 272 -21.91 3.55 15.53
CA PHE A 272 -20.98 4.47 16.18
C PHE A 272 -19.64 4.59 15.47
N SER A 273 -18.96 5.69 15.69
CA SER A 273 -17.64 5.97 15.14
C SER A 273 -16.66 6.18 16.28
N PRO A 274 -15.66 5.30 16.46
CA PRO A 274 -14.64 5.51 17.47
C PRO A 274 -13.73 6.69 17.09
N LYS A 275 -13.16 7.35 18.08
CA LYS A 275 -12.14 8.37 17.85
C LYS A 275 -10.89 7.70 17.31
N ILE A 276 -10.45 8.12 16.14
CA ILE A 276 -9.21 7.67 15.50
C ILE A 276 -8.10 8.70 15.78
N PRO A 277 -6.88 8.26 16.15
CA PRO A 277 -5.72 9.16 16.25
C PRO A 277 -5.48 9.89 14.93
N SER A 278 -4.96 11.12 15.01
CA SER A 278 -4.67 11.97 13.86
C SER A 278 -3.21 11.91 13.39
N ASP A 279 -2.48 10.85 13.76
CA ASP A 279 -1.11 10.66 13.34
C ASP A 279 -0.99 10.60 11.81
N GLU A 280 0.06 11.20 11.28
CA GLU A 280 0.35 11.17 9.84
C GLU A 280 0.79 9.74 9.43
N PRO A 281 0.07 9.07 8.50
CA PRO A 281 0.43 7.71 8.08
C PRO A 281 1.85 7.58 7.56
N LEU A 282 2.33 8.56 6.77
CA LEU A 282 3.69 8.54 6.24
C LEU A 282 4.76 8.63 7.35
N ARG A 283 4.48 9.41 8.39
CA ARG A 283 5.38 9.49 9.53
C ARG A 283 5.47 8.15 10.28
N LEU A 284 4.34 7.46 10.42
CA LEU A 284 4.28 6.13 11.04
C LEU A 284 5.01 5.09 10.18
N GLU A 285 4.87 5.15 8.86
CA GLU A 285 5.59 4.31 7.91
C GLU A 285 7.11 4.53 8.01
N CYS A 286 7.58 5.77 7.95
CA CYS A 286 9.01 6.09 8.10
C CYS A 286 9.57 5.64 9.46
N ARG A 287 8.80 5.80 10.54
CA ARG A 287 9.21 5.28 11.87
C ARG A 287 9.32 3.76 11.89
N HIS A 288 8.37 3.05 11.30
CA HIS A 288 8.43 1.60 11.24
C HIS A 288 9.64 1.13 10.43
N PHE A 289 9.93 1.77 9.29
CA PHE A 289 11.15 1.48 8.54
C PHE A 289 12.41 1.64 9.41
N LEU A 290 12.53 2.75 10.13
CA LEU A 290 13.66 2.99 11.01
C LEU A 290 13.74 1.99 12.18
N SER A 291 12.60 1.52 12.70
CA SER A 291 12.58 0.48 13.72
C SER A 291 13.04 -0.88 13.18
N LEU A 292 12.63 -1.24 11.97
CA LEU A 292 13.14 -2.45 11.28
C LEU A 292 14.66 -2.38 11.05
N VAL A 293 15.17 -1.21 10.64
CA VAL A 293 16.62 -0.97 10.47
C VAL A 293 17.36 -1.12 11.81
N ALA A 294 16.73 -0.75 12.91
CA ALA A 294 17.28 -0.94 14.27
C ALA A 294 17.16 -2.39 14.77
N GLY A 295 16.60 -3.31 13.99
CA GLY A 295 16.39 -4.71 14.36
C GLY A 295 15.13 -4.95 15.20
N GLU A 296 14.19 -4.02 15.20
CA GLU A 296 12.91 -4.14 15.88
C GLU A 296 11.79 -4.55 14.89
N GLY A 297 11.11 -5.65 15.19
CA GLY A 297 10.01 -6.15 14.35
C GLY A 297 10.43 -7.23 13.34
N ASP A 298 9.53 -7.56 12.43
CA ASP A 298 9.65 -8.65 11.45
C ASP A 298 9.84 -8.10 10.04
N ALA A 299 11.09 -7.86 9.67
CA ALA A 299 11.45 -7.32 8.36
C ALA A 299 11.17 -8.32 7.21
N GLU A 300 11.30 -9.62 7.50
CA GLU A 300 11.03 -10.68 6.52
C GLU A 300 9.53 -10.69 6.17
N LYS A 301 8.66 -10.69 7.18
CA LYS A 301 7.21 -10.60 6.94
C LYS A 301 6.83 -9.37 6.14
N VAL A 302 7.39 -8.20 6.43
CA VAL A 302 7.10 -6.96 5.70
C VAL A 302 7.48 -7.07 4.22
N ALA A 303 8.63 -7.68 3.91
CA ALA A 303 9.06 -7.92 2.53
C ALA A 303 8.15 -8.94 1.82
N GLN A 304 7.79 -10.03 2.49
CA GLN A 304 6.90 -11.08 1.95
C GLN A 304 5.48 -10.55 1.73
N ASP A 305 4.93 -9.75 2.65
CA ASP A 305 3.61 -9.11 2.49
C ASP A 305 3.61 -8.20 1.23
N GLY A 306 4.69 -7.47 0.98
CA GLY A 306 4.84 -6.66 -0.23
C GLY A 306 4.92 -7.49 -1.51
N LEU A 307 5.64 -8.61 -1.48
CA LEU A 307 5.70 -9.58 -2.57
C LEU A 307 4.33 -10.17 -2.88
N ALA A 308 3.56 -10.55 -1.85
CA ALA A 308 2.20 -11.07 -2.03
C ALA A 308 1.30 -10.08 -2.78
N VAL A 309 1.40 -8.78 -2.48
CA VAL A 309 0.66 -7.73 -3.21
C VAL A 309 1.02 -7.72 -4.69
N VAL A 310 2.32 -7.79 -5.05
CA VAL A 310 2.75 -7.78 -6.46
C VAL A 310 2.30 -9.04 -7.19
N ARG A 311 2.40 -10.21 -6.56
CA ARG A 311 1.91 -11.49 -7.14
C ARG A 311 0.42 -11.45 -7.46
N VAL A 312 -0.38 -10.94 -6.53
CA VAL A 312 -1.83 -10.84 -6.75
C VAL A 312 -2.16 -9.80 -7.81
N LEU A 313 -1.46 -8.65 -7.87
CA LEU A 313 -1.63 -7.65 -8.92
C LEU A 313 -1.31 -8.23 -10.30
N GLU A 314 -0.21 -8.96 -10.45
CA GLU A 314 0.19 -9.59 -11.70
C GLU A 314 -0.84 -10.64 -12.16
N GLN A 315 -1.35 -11.47 -11.25
CA GLN A 315 -2.39 -12.46 -11.57
C GLN A 315 -3.72 -11.80 -11.95
N LEU A 316 -4.12 -10.72 -11.26
CA LEU A 316 -5.29 -9.94 -11.65
C LEU A 316 -5.10 -9.31 -13.03
N GLN A 317 -3.91 -8.77 -13.33
CA GLN A 317 -3.58 -8.22 -14.64
C GLN A 317 -3.65 -9.30 -15.74
N ALA A 318 -3.13 -10.49 -15.46
CA ALA A 318 -3.19 -11.62 -16.40
C ALA A 318 -4.62 -12.11 -16.65
N SER A 319 -5.51 -11.97 -15.68
CA SER A 319 -6.93 -12.31 -15.79
C SER A 319 -7.79 -11.19 -16.39
N LEU A 320 -7.20 -9.99 -16.55
CA LEU A 320 -7.92 -8.82 -17.02
C LEU A 320 -8.34 -8.98 -18.47
N VAL A 321 -9.62 -9.31 -18.67
CA VAL A 321 -10.21 -9.47 -20.00
C VAL A 321 -10.83 -8.13 -20.38
N ALA A 322 -10.37 -7.56 -21.49
CA ALA A 322 -11.07 -6.45 -22.11
C ALA A 322 -12.49 -6.90 -22.51
N ALA A 323 -13.51 -6.10 -22.17
CA ALA A 323 -14.84 -6.37 -22.67
C ALA A 323 -14.80 -6.45 -24.20
N PRO A 324 -15.52 -7.40 -24.82
CA PRO A 324 -15.63 -7.41 -26.28
C PRO A 324 -16.20 -6.06 -26.75
N ALA A 325 -15.56 -5.52 -27.79
CA ALA A 325 -15.89 -4.22 -28.38
C ALA A 325 -17.33 -4.21 -28.96
#